data_d37977dd85b9514509dfd4dfe8a8795c
#
_entry.id   d37977dd85b9514509dfd4dfe8a8795c
#
_cell.length_a   1.000
_cell.length_b   1.000
_cell.length_c   1.000
_cell.angle_alpha   90.00
_cell.angle_beta   90.00
_cell.angle_gamma   90.00
#
_symmetry.space_group_name_H-M   'P 1'
#
loop_
_entity.id
_entity.type
_entity.pdbx_description
1 polymer ?
#
loop_
_entity_poly.entity_id
_entity_poly.type
_entity_poly.pdbx_seq_one_letter_code
_entity_poly.pdbx_strand_id
1 'polypeptide(L)'
;MERIVYELRGLSCLDLQQVGPRKNIMISRTFGKPVDNFTDLEQAVALYTIRACEKMRLQRSRAQAIYVFVRTNTFREDHAQHKDGVVYGFNNPCSDTGFIIKAMEQVLGNIYQAGYLYHRAGIILMDFVPDNVHQAYLFEEVSYEKSDSRMKAIDSINNRFGPGTLFYAAAGLRKDGDWQSRTHHLSPRYTTKWDELPHVI
;
A
#
# COMPACT_ATOMS: atom_id res chain seq x y z
N MET A 1 -5.77 1.51 -32.16
CA MET A 1 -5.80 2.88 -32.73
C MET A 1 -7.20 3.29 -33.20
N GLU A 2 -7.98 2.40 -33.77
CA GLU A 2 -9.35 2.65 -34.29
C GLU A 2 -10.31 3.25 -33.24
N ARG A 3 -10.29 2.75 -32.02
CA ARG A 3 -11.11 3.20 -30.88
C ARG A 3 -10.92 4.69 -30.56
N ILE A 4 -9.67 5.18 -30.51
CA ILE A 4 -9.37 6.60 -30.27
C ILE A 4 -9.95 7.50 -31.33
N VAL A 5 -9.94 7.05 -32.57
CA VAL A 5 -10.52 7.81 -33.71
C VAL A 5 -12.04 7.93 -33.55
N TYR A 6 -12.74 6.87 -33.15
CA TYR A 6 -14.18 6.92 -32.89
C TYR A 6 -14.52 7.84 -31.72
N GLU A 7 -13.79 7.77 -30.62
CA GLU A 7 -13.99 8.64 -29.45
C GLU A 7 -13.74 10.11 -29.79
N LEU A 8 -12.71 10.42 -30.59
CA LEU A 8 -12.46 11.78 -31.08
C LEU A 8 -13.57 12.28 -32.04
N ARG A 9 -14.31 11.37 -32.68
CA ARG A 9 -15.48 11.68 -33.51
C ARG A 9 -16.80 11.78 -32.70
N GLY A 10 -16.70 11.69 -31.34
CA GLY A 10 -17.87 11.75 -30.45
C GLY A 10 -18.65 10.43 -30.33
N LEU A 11 -18.10 9.32 -30.83
CA LEU A 11 -18.71 8.00 -30.68
C LEU A 11 -18.11 7.34 -29.42
N SER A 12 -18.93 7.12 -28.39
CA SER A 12 -18.52 6.37 -27.20
C SER A 12 -18.24 4.92 -27.55
N CYS A 13 -16.99 4.48 -27.39
CA CYS A 13 -16.57 3.09 -27.62
C CYS A 13 -16.55 2.24 -26.36
N LEU A 14 -16.81 2.85 -25.20
CA LEU A 14 -16.89 2.21 -23.88
C LEU A 14 -18.15 2.69 -23.19
N ASP A 15 -18.96 1.75 -22.78
CA ASP A 15 -20.05 2.02 -21.85
C ASP A 15 -19.47 2.29 -20.44
N LEU A 16 -20.24 3.04 -19.62
CA LEU A 16 -19.95 3.20 -18.20
C LEU A 16 -20.03 1.84 -17.50
N GLN A 17 -18.86 1.20 -17.34
CA GLN A 17 -18.78 -0.06 -16.62
C GLN A 17 -18.83 0.23 -15.12
N GLN A 18 -19.69 -0.46 -14.39
CA GLN A 18 -19.61 -0.51 -12.93
C GLN A 18 -18.30 -1.18 -12.54
N VAL A 19 -17.40 -0.40 -11.95
CA VAL A 19 -16.11 -0.92 -11.47
C VAL A 19 -16.38 -1.80 -10.26
N GLY A 20 -16.23 -3.10 -10.40
CA GLY A 20 -16.30 -4.05 -9.29
C GLY A 20 -15.21 -3.82 -8.23
N PRO A 21 -15.32 -4.47 -7.06
CA PRO A 21 -14.29 -4.34 -6.02
C PRO A 21 -12.92 -4.79 -6.53
N ARG A 22 -11.87 -4.15 -6.05
CA ARG A 22 -10.49 -4.48 -6.44
C ARG A 22 -10.14 -5.88 -5.97
N LYS A 23 -9.52 -6.67 -6.84
CA LYS A 23 -9.06 -8.04 -6.53
C LYS A 23 -7.76 -8.04 -5.72
N ASN A 24 -6.95 -7.00 -5.85
CA ASN A 24 -5.72 -6.79 -5.10
C ASN A 24 -5.47 -5.29 -4.88
N ILE A 25 -4.63 -4.96 -3.90
CA ILE A 25 -4.19 -3.60 -3.62
C ILE A 25 -2.66 -3.59 -3.56
N MET A 26 -2.05 -2.90 -4.52
CA MET A 26 -0.61 -2.69 -4.56
C MET A 26 -0.27 -1.29 -4.07
N ILE A 27 0.69 -1.18 -3.17
CA ILE A 27 1.35 0.07 -2.81
C ILE A 27 2.85 -0.12 -2.91
N SER A 28 3.46 0.63 -3.79
CA SER A 28 4.92 0.66 -3.95
C SER A 28 5.38 2.07 -4.24
N ARG A 29 6.60 2.40 -3.83
CA ARG A 29 7.22 3.69 -4.10
C ARG A 29 8.67 3.51 -4.49
N THR A 30 9.10 4.41 -5.37
CA THR A 30 10.53 4.66 -5.60
C THR A 30 10.99 5.61 -4.52
N PHE A 31 12.12 5.30 -3.90
CA PHE A 31 12.71 6.12 -2.84
C PHE A 31 13.33 7.40 -3.41
N GLY A 32 13.26 8.48 -2.65
CA GLY A 32 13.89 9.75 -3.02
C GLY A 32 15.42 9.68 -3.01
N LYS A 33 15.97 8.88 -2.07
CA LYS A 33 17.35 8.42 -2.04
C LYS A 33 17.34 6.89 -1.91
N PRO A 34 18.28 6.16 -2.52
CA PRO A 34 18.42 4.73 -2.30
C PRO A 34 18.59 4.41 -0.81
N VAL A 35 18.00 3.32 -0.38
CA VAL A 35 18.02 2.85 1.01
C VAL A 35 18.94 1.64 1.10
N ASP A 36 19.89 1.67 2.04
CA ASP A 36 20.87 0.60 2.28
C ASP A 36 20.68 -0.10 3.62
N ASN A 37 19.95 0.51 4.54
CA ASN A 37 19.72 -0.05 5.86
C ASN A 37 18.33 -0.68 6.00
N PHE A 38 18.26 -1.73 6.81
CA PHE A 38 17.04 -2.50 7.04
C PHE A 38 15.93 -1.67 7.72
N THR A 39 16.30 -0.85 8.70
CA THR A 39 15.32 -0.09 9.50
C THR A 39 14.52 0.90 8.66
N ASP A 40 15.20 1.66 7.78
CA ASP A 40 14.51 2.61 6.90
C ASP A 40 13.65 1.91 5.87
N LEU A 41 14.12 0.77 5.35
CA LEU A 41 13.36 -0.07 4.43
C LEU A 41 12.10 -0.62 5.09
N GLU A 42 12.22 -1.15 6.30
CA GLU A 42 11.14 -1.68 7.13
C GLU A 42 10.08 -0.61 7.41
N GLN A 43 10.50 0.58 7.88
CA GLN A 43 9.60 1.70 8.14
C GLN A 43 8.83 2.13 6.89
N ALA A 44 9.51 2.21 5.74
CA ALA A 44 8.87 2.55 4.48
C ALA A 44 7.82 1.52 4.07
N VAL A 45 8.17 0.23 4.13
CA VAL A 45 7.26 -0.86 3.74
C VAL A 45 6.12 -1.01 4.75
N ALA A 46 6.36 -0.78 6.05
CA ALA A 46 5.31 -0.74 7.07
C ALA A 46 4.29 0.38 6.78
N LEU A 47 4.74 1.57 6.39
CA LEU A 47 3.84 2.65 5.99
C LEU A 47 2.99 2.28 4.75
N TYR A 48 3.58 1.58 3.77
CA TYR A 48 2.84 1.10 2.60
C TYR A 48 1.81 0.05 2.99
N THR A 49 2.14 -0.82 3.92
CA THR A 49 1.25 -1.84 4.47
C THR A 49 0.06 -1.21 5.18
N ILE A 50 0.27 -0.22 6.05
CA ILE A 50 -0.80 0.53 6.73
C ILE A 50 -1.78 1.10 5.70
N ARG A 51 -1.28 1.83 4.71
CA ARG A 51 -2.10 2.45 3.66
C ARG A 51 -2.86 1.44 2.80
N ALA A 52 -2.27 0.27 2.55
CA ALA A 52 -2.95 -0.80 1.81
C ALA A 52 -4.08 -1.41 2.64
N CYS A 53 -3.85 -1.64 3.94
CA CYS A 53 -4.86 -2.15 4.86
C CYS A 53 -6.04 -1.18 5.02
N GLU A 54 -5.79 0.13 5.12
CA GLU A 54 -6.85 1.14 5.14
C GLU A 54 -7.73 1.05 3.88
N LYS A 55 -7.12 1.00 2.68
CA LYS A 55 -7.85 0.86 1.41
C LYS A 55 -8.62 -0.45 1.30
N MET A 56 -8.07 -1.54 1.81
CA MET A 56 -8.71 -2.85 1.85
C MET A 56 -9.96 -2.82 2.73
N ARG A 57 -9.88 -2.24 3.93
CA ARG A 57 -11.03 -2.10 4.84
C ARG A 57 -12.10 -1.16 4.31
N LEU A 58 -11.72 -0.09 3.59
CA LEU A 58 -12.69 0.81 2.93
C LEU A 58 -13.58 0.07 1.91
N GLN A 59 -13.06 -0.96 1.25
CA GLN A 59 -13.88 -1.80 0.36
C GLN A 59 -14.50 -3.03 1.06
N ARG A 60 -14.44 -3.08 2.40
CA ARG A 60 -14.99 -4.18 3.22
C ARG A 60 -14.45 -5.55 2.82
N SER A 61 -13.13 -5.66 2.73
CA SER A 61 -12.43 -6.88 2.33
C SER A 61 -11.36 -7.28 3.35
N ARG A 62 -11.02 -8.57 3.36
CA ARG A 62 -9.89 -9.16 4.09
C ARG A 62 -8.94 -9.79 3.10
N ALA A 63 -7.64 -9.71 3.34
CA ALA A 63 -6.63 -10.36 2.50
C ALA A 63 -6.33 -11.77 3.00
N GLN A 64 -6.04 -12.68 2.07
CA GLN A 64 -5.54 -14.02 2.39
C GLN A 64 -4.04 -14.13 2.18
N ALA A 65 -3.41 -13.18 1.47
CA ALA A 65 -1.98 -13.19 1.24
C ALA A 65 -1.42 -11.77 1.10
N ILE A 66 -0.13 -11.64 1.42
CA ILE A 66 0.67 -10.46 1.13
C ILE A 66 1.90 -10.86 0.30
N TYR A 67 2.18 -10.11 -0.75
CA TYR A 67 3.43 -10.15 -1.49
C TYR A 67 4.27 -8.94 -1.10
N VAL A 68 5.50 -9.16 -0.66
CA VAL A 68 6.46 -8.10 -0.33
C VAL A 68 7.62 -8.20 -1.28
N PHE A 69 8.08 -7.09 -1.82
CA PHE A 69 9.21 -7.06 -2.75
C PHE A 69 10.11 -5.85 -2.56
N VAL A 70 11.35 -6.05 -2.91
CA VAL A 70 12.41 -5.03 -2.94
C VAL A 70 13.18 -5.10 -4.26
N ARG A 71 13.71 -3.98 -4.74
CA ARG A 71 14.60 -3.97 -5.90
C ARG A 71 15.54 -2.77 -5.90
N THR A 72 16.72 -2.96 -6.45
CA THR A 72 17.70 -1.93 -6.78
C THR A 72 17.32 -1.18 -8.06
N ASN A 73 18.09 -0.18 -8.45
CA ASN A 73 17.88 0.56 -9.70
C ASN A 73 18.55 -0.18 -10.86
N THR A 74 17.76 -0.81 -11.72
CA THR A 74 18.23 -1.57 -12.88
C THR A 74 18.91 -0.72 -13.97
N PHE A 75 18.79 0.60 -13.92
CA PHE A 75 19.44 1.52 -14.86
C PHE A 75 20.84 1.97 -14.40
N ARG A 76 21.26 1.59 -13.20
CA ARG A 76 22.57 1.86 -12.63
C ARG A 76 23.44 0.61 -12.74
N GLU A 77 24.27 0.56 -13.78
CA GLU A 77 25.20 -0.55 -14.00
C GLU A 77 26.41 -0.54 -13.05
N ASP A 78 26.67 0.61 -12.44
CA ASP A 78 27.73 0.84 -11.45
C ASP A 78 27.41 0.28 -10.06
N HIS A 79 26.20 -0.20 -9.83
CA HIS A 79 25.77 -0.78 -8.54
C HIS A 79 25.40 -2.25 -8.66
N ALA A 80 25.69 -2.99 -7.61
CA ALA A 80 25.24 -4.39 -7.49
C ALA A 80 23.71 -4.48 -7.57
N GLN A 81 23.21 -5.42 -8.37
CA GLN A 81 21.78 -5.58 -8.63
C GLN A 81 21.18 -6.65 -7.75
N HIS A 82 20.06 -6.33 -7.10
CA HIS A 82 19.25 -7.25 -6.32
C HIS A 82 17.77 -6.99 -6.55
N LYS A 83 17.02 -8.05 -6.79
CA LYS A 83 15.57 -8.02 -6.92
C LYS A 83 15.03 -9.30 -6.30
N ASP A 84 14.21 -9.13 -5.29
CA ASP A 84 13.56 -10.27 -4.63
C ASP A 84 12.14 -9.91 -4.19
N GLY A 85 11.32 -10.95 -3.98
CA GLY A 85 9.96 -10.79 -3.48
C GLY A 85 9.32 -12.13 -3.18
N VAL A 86 8.60 -12.18 -2.07
CA VAL A 86 7.99 -13.41 -1.54
C VAL A 86 6.52 -13.18 -1.22
N VAL A 87 5.70 -14.17 -1.53
CA VAL A 87 4.29 -14.24 -1.12
C VAL A 87 4.21 -14.97 0.23
N TYR A 88 3.48 -14.37 1.16
CA TYR A 88 3.13 -14.99 2.44
C TYR A 88 1.61 -15.15 2.51
N GLY A 89 1.14 -16.40 2.59
CA GLY A 89 -0.27 -16.75 2.77
C GLY A 89 -0.67 -16.70 4.24
N PHE A 90 -1.82 -16.12 4.53
CA PHE A 90 -2.40 -16.14 5.88
C PHE A 90 -3.26 -17.38 6.06
N ASN A 91 -3.18 -18.03 7.22
CA ASN A 91 -4.05 -19.17 7.54
C ASN A 91 -5.53 -18.78 7.53
N ASN A 92 -5.82 -17.55 7.99
CA ASN A 92 -7.17 -16.99 8.00
C ASN A 92 -7.19 -15.64 7.31
N PRO A 93 -8.26 -15.27 6.55
CA PRO A 93 -8.40 -13.96 5.96
C PRO A 93 -8.29 -12.85 7.01
N CYS A 94 -7.43 -11.87 6.81
CA CYS A 94 -7.08 -10.88 7.80
C CYS A 94 -7.29 -9.44 7.31
N SER A 95 -7.83 -8.58 8.19
CA SER A 95 -7.92 -7.12 8.00
C SER A 95 -7.15 -6.33 9.05
N ASP A 96 -6.53 -7.03 10.02
CA ASP A 96 -5.76 -6.44 11.10
C ASP A 96 -4.41 -5.95 10.61
N THR A 97 -4.23 -4.63 10.64
CA THR A 97 -2.99 -4.00 10.19
C THR A 97 -1.77 -4.46 10.98
N GLY A 98 -1.89 -4.65 12.31
CA GLY A 98 -0.76 -5.07 13.14
C GLY A 98 -0.31 -6.49 12.83
N PHE A 99 -1.24 -7.40 12.55
CA PHE A 99 -0.92 -8.76 12.12
C PHE A 99 -0.23 -8.77 10.75
N ILE A 100 -0.76 -8.00 9.80
CA ILE A 100 -0.20 -7.92 8.43
C ILE A 100 1.19 -7.27 8.45
N ILE A 101 1.45 -6.27 9.32
CA ILE A 101 2.78 -5.68 9.51
C ILE A 101 3.77 -6.76 10.01
N LYS A 102 3.42 -7.56 11.00
CA LYS A 102 4.31 -8.65 11.50
C LYS A 102 4.66 -9.66 10.40
N ALA A 103 3.69 -10.03 9.58
CA ALA A 103 3.93 -10.92 8.44
C ALA A 103 4.85 -10.25 7.40
N MET A 104 4.65 -8.96 7.14
CA MET A 104 5.50 -8.17 6.26
C MET A 104 6.94 -8.10 6.78
N GLU A 105 7.15 -7.82 8.07
CA GLU A 105 8.47 -7.75 8.72
C GLU A 105 9.22 -9.10 8.57
N GLN A 106 8.54 -10.21 8.81
CA GLN A 106 9.11 -11.55 8.64
C GLN A 106 9.54 -11.80 7.19
N VAL A 107 8.70 -11.48 6.22
CA VAL A 107 9.01 -11.65 4.80
C VAL A 107 10.14 -10.72 4.38
N LEU A 108 10.11 -9.45 4.81
CA LEU A 108 11.12 -8.46 4.48
C LEU A 108 12.50 -8.87 5.01
N GLY A 109 12.56 -9.42 6.24
CA GLY A 109 13.79 -9.97 6.82
C GLY A 109 14.41 -11.08 5.99
N ASN A 110 13.59 -11.89 5.31
CA ASN A 110 14.08 -12.98 4.47
C ASN A 110 14.62 -12.51 3.11
N ILE A 111 14.04 -11.44 2.53
CA ILE A 111 14.42 -10.94 1.20
C ILE A 111 15.44 -9.80 1.24
N TYR A 112 15.65 -9.19 2.40
CA TYR A 112 16.66 -8.15 2.56
C TYR A 112 18.07 -8.72 2.54
N GLN A 113 18.94 -8.08 1.79
CA GLN A 113 20.38 -8.37 1.80
C GLN A 113 21.15 -7.07 2.03
N ALA A 114 22.07 -7.09 2.99
CA ALA A 114 22.95 -5.97 3.27
C ALA A 114 23.92 -5.70 2.10
N GLY A 115 24.31 -4.45 1.91
CA GLY A 115 25.25 -4.03 0.86
C GLY A 115 24.60 -3.66 -0.47
N TYR A 116 23.29 -3.79 -0.62
CA TYR A 116 22.55 -3.33 -1.80
C TYR A 116 21.87 -1.99 -1.55
N LEU A 117 21.82 -1.15 -2.60
CA LEU A 117 21.14 0.13 -2.60
C LEU A 117 19.73 -0.03 -3.18
N TYR A 118 18.75 -0.23 -2.31
CA TYR A 118 17.37 -0.39 -2.72
C TYR A 118 16.77 0.91 -3.23
N HIS A 119 16.20 0.86 -4.41
CA HIS A 119 15.59 2.00 -5.08
C HIS A 119 14.07 1.99 -5.01
N ARG A 120 13.47 0.80 -4.92
CA ARG A 120 12.03 0.62 -4.84
C ARG A 120 11.68 -0.56 -3.94
N ALA A 121 10.64 -0.37 -3.14
CA ALA A 121 9.99 -1.43 -2.40
C ALA A 121 8.47 -1.28 -2.47
N GLY A 122 7.76 -2.35 -2.13
CA GLY A 122 6.31 -2.33 -2.10
C GLY A 122 5.71 -3.62 -1.60
N ILE A 123 4.38 -3.54 -1.43
CA ILE A 123 3.55 -4.69 -1.07
C ILE A 123 2.36 -4.81 -2.01
N ILE A 124 1.82 -6.02 -2.11
CA ILE A 124 0.52 -6.30 -2.71
C ILE A 124 -0.28 -7.14 -1.71
N LEU A 125 -1.44 -6.64 -1.29
CA LEU A 125 -2.44 -7.46 -0.61
C LEU A 125 -3.29 -8.15 -1.67
N MET A 126 -3.47 -9.47 -1.53
CA MET A 126 -4.07 -10.34 -2.54
C MET A 126 -5.13 -11.25 -1.96
N ASP A 127 -5.87 -11.89 -2.87
CA ASP A 127 -6.87 -12.91 -2.59
C ASP A 127 -7.91 -12.42 -1.58
N PHE A 128 -8.58 -11.31 -1.98
CA PHE A 128 -9.57 -10.67 -1.12
C PHE A 128 -10.84 -11.49 -1.02
N VAL A 129 -11.32 -11.61 0.21
CA VAL A 129 -12.66 -12.10 0.54
C VAL A 129 -13.48 -10.98 1.21
N PRO A 130 -14.80 -10.96 1.05
CA PRO A 130 -15.66 -10.02 1.76
C PRO A 130 -15.50 -10.13 3.27
N ASP A 131 -15.63 -9.01 4.00
CA ASP A 131 -15.44 -8.97 5.47
C ASP A 131 -16.52 -9.70 6.25
N ASN A 132 -17.68 -9.99 5.61
CA ASN A 132 -18.78 -10.76 6.17
C ASN A 132 -18.63 -12.28 6.00
N VAL A 133 -17.59 -12.74 5.29
CA VAL A 133 -17.31 -14.18 5.15
C VAL A 133 -16.29 -14.57 6.21
N HIS A 134 -16.75 -15.39 7.17
CA HIS A 134 -15.93 -15.92 8.25
C HIS A 134 -15.74 -17.43 8.06
N GLN A 135 -14.58 -17.82 7.56
CA GLN A 135 -14.14 -19.19 7.56
C GLN A 135 -13.03 -19.33 8.60
N ALA A 136 -13.37 -19.79 9.80
CA ALA A 136 -12.38 -20.04 10.82
C ALA A 136 -11.61 -21.34 10.52
N TYR A 137 -10.32 -21.36 10.80
CA TYR A 137 -9.53 -22.59 10.84
C TYR A 137 -10.01 -23.42 12.04
N LEU A 138 -10.15 -24.73 11.85
CA LEU A 138 -10.73 -25.63 12.86
C LEU A 138 -9.96 -25.64 14.20
N PHE A 139 -8.69 -25.26 14.18
CA PHE A 139 -7.78 -25.33 15.33
C PHE A 139 -7.31 -23.96 15.84
N GLU A 140 -7.81 -22.84 15.32
CA GLU A 140 -7.45 -21.49 15.76
C GLU A 140 -8.70 -20.70 16.17
N GLU A 141 -8.77 -20.28 17.43
CA GLU A 141 -9.75 -19.30 17.90
C GLU A 141 -9.33 -17.90 17.46
N VAL A 142 -9.72 -17.48 16.25
CA VAL A 142 -9.51 -16.11 15.81
C VAL A 142 -10.66 -15.23 16.29
N SER A 143 -10.39 -14.37 17.25
CA SER A 143 -11.37 -13.35 17.69
C SER A 143 -11.42 -12.19 16.69
N TYR A 144 -12.15 -12.37 15.60
CA TYR A 144 -12.38 -11.31 14.60
C TYR A 144 -13.03 -10.08 15.21
N GLU A 145 -13.96 -10.23 16.16
CA GLU A 145 -14.71 -9.13 16.75
C GLU A 145 -13.82 -8.09 17.43
N LYS A 146 -12.85 -8.52 18.25
CA LYS A 146 -11.91 -7.62 18.92
C LYS A 146 -10.99 -6.91 17.93
N SER A 147 -10.50 -7.64 16.93
CA SER A 147 -9.65 -7.10 15.89
C SER A 147 -10.39 -6.07 15.04
N ASP A 148 -11.59 -6.39 14.58
CA ASP A 148 -12.42 -5.50 13.78
C ASP A 148 -12.83 -4.23 14.56
N SER A 149 -13.19 -4.37 15.84
CA SER A 149 -13.49 -3.22 16.70
C SER A 149 -12.29 -2.29 16.86
N ARG A 150 -11.10 -2.84 17.05
CA ARG A 150 -9.85 -2.08 17.11
C ARG A 150 -9.56 -1.36 15.80
N MET A 151 -9.67 -2.04 14.66
CA MET A 151 -9.43 -1.44 13.35
C MET A 151 -10.44 -0.33 13.04
N LYS A 152 -11.72 -0.53 13.35
CA LYS A 152 -12.77 0.50 13.22
C LYS A 152 -12.48 1.72 14.07
N ALA A 153 -12.00 1.56 15.31
CA ALA A 153 -11.64 2.67 16.19
C ALA A 153 -10.46 3.48 15.60
N ILE A 154 -9.40 2.80 15.13
CA ILE A 154 -8.25 3.45 14.50
C ILE A 154 -8.67 4.22 13.24
N ASP A 155 -9.43 3.57 12.36
CA ASP A 155 -9.92 4.19 11.13
C ASP A 155 -10.83 5.40 11.43
N SER A 156 -11.70 5.31 12.44
CA SER A 156 -12.56 6.42 12.88
C SER A 156 -11.76 7.63 13.38
N ILE A 157 -10.71 7.39 14.16
CA ILE A 157 -9.82 8.47 14.65
C ILE A 157 -9.11 9.14 13.48
N ASN A 158 -8.52 8.35 12.59
CA ASN A 158 -7.79 8.87 11.43
C ASN A 158 -8.71 9.60 10.43
N ASN A 159 -9.96 9.16 10.27
CA ASN A 159 -10.95 9.84 9.44
C ASN A 159 -11.41 11.18 10.07
N ARG A 160 -11.54 11.25 11.40
CA ARG A 160 -12.00 12.44 12.10
C ARG A 160 -10.92 13.51 12.27
N PHE A 161 -9.70 13.10 12.61
CA PHE A 161 -8.61 14.01 12.98
C PHE A 161 -7.53 14.13 11.90
N GLY A 162 -7.65 13.38 10.82
CA GLY A 162 -6.72 13.36 9.70
C GLY A 162 -5.89 12.09 9.62
N PRO A 163 -5.45 11.72 8.42
CA PRO A 163 -4.68 10.50 8.19
C PRO A 163 -3.34 10.54 8.95
N GLY A 164 -3.02 9.44 9.66
CA GLY A 164 -1.78 9.32 10.44
C GLY A 164 -1.83 9.99 11.82
N THR A 165 -3.01 10.39 12.32
CA THR A 165 -3.17 10.83 13.72
C THR A 165 -2.83 9.69 14.67
N LEU A 166 -3.33 8.50 14.37
CA LEU A 166 -2.98 7.27 15.05
C LEU A 166 -2.30 6.35 14.05
N PHE A 167 -1.07 5.90 14.35
CA PHE A 167 -0.27 5.08 13.45
C PHE A 167 0.51 4.01 14.22
N TYR A 168 1.00 3.01 13.52
CA TYR A 168 1.84 1.95 14.08
C TYR A 168 3.29 2.40 14.17
N ALA A 169 3.94 2.16 15.32
CA ALA A 169 5.34 2.53 15.55
C ALA A 169 6.32 1.92 14.54
N ALA A 170 5.97 0.76 13.95
CA ALA A 170 6.72 0.13 12.87
C ALA A 170 6.94 1.05 11.66
N ALA A 171 6.07 2.04 11.41
CA ALA A 171 6.23 3.01 10.34
C ALA A 171 7.25 4.13 10.66
N GLY A 172 7.85 4.11 11.86
CA GLY A 172 8.80 5.12 12.33
C GLY A 172 8.12 6.41 12.78
N LEU A 173 8.82 7.18 13.60
CA LEU A 173 8.33 8.46 14.14
C LEU A 173 8.71 9.65 13.25
N ARG A 174 9.65 9.48 12.33
CA ARG A 174 10.15 10.58 11.48
C ARG A 174 9.21 10.84 10.31
N LYS A 175 8.66 12.05 10.26
CA LYS A 175 7.90 12.52 9.10
C LYS A 175 8.77 12.77 7.87
N ASP A 176 10.08 12.93 8.03
CA ASP A 176 11.06 13.32 7.01
C ASP A 176 12.15 12.25 6.83
N GLY A 177 11.77 10.99 6.68
CA GLY A 177 12.71 9.93 6.32
C GLY A 177 13.35 10.21 4.95
N ASP A 178 14.67 10.03 4.82
CA ASP A 178 15.42 10.22 3.57
C ASP A 178 14.89 9.36 2.41
N TRP A 179 14.17 8.29 2.72
CA TRP A 179 13.51 7.41 1.76
C TRP A 179 12.24 7.99 1.13
N GLN A 180 11.67 9.08 1.70
CA GLN A 180 10.46 9.67 1.13
C GLN A 180 10.71 10.28 -0.25
N SER A 181 9.72 10.13 -1.13
CA SER A 181 9.78 10.72 -2.46
C SER A 181 9.81 12.25 -2.36
N ARG A 182 10.80 12.86 -2.97
CA ARG A 182 10.92 14.32 -3.04
C ARG A 182 10.06 14.84 -4.18
N THR A 183 9.00 15.55 -3.84
CA THR A 183 8.11 16.21 -4.81
C THR A 183 8.34 17.71 -4.73
N HIS A 184 9.22 18.25 -5.60
CA HIS A 184 9.56 19.69 -5.61
C HIS A 184 8.68 20.53 -6.55
N HIS A 185 8.05 19.88 -7.55
CA HIS A 185 7.21 20.56 -8.54
C HIS A 185 5.84 19.87 -8.59
N LEU A 186 4.97 20.23 -7.66
CA LEU A 186 3.58 19.79 -7.67
C LEU A 186 2.73 20.80 -8.43
N SER A 187 1.89 20.33 -9.33
CA SER A 187 0.81 21.15 -9.86
C SER A 187 -0.15 21.54 -8.75
N PRO A 188 -0.80 22.71 -8.85
CA PRO A 188 -1.87 23.09 -7.95
C PRO A 188 -2.98 22.03 -7.93
N ARG A 189 -3.72 21.95 -6.82
CA ARG A 189 -4.75 20.93 -6.59
C ARG A 189 -6.11 21.35 -7.13
N TYR A 190 -6.18 21.61 -8.42
CA TYR A 190 -7.37 22.13 -9.11
C TYR A 190 -8.65 21.32 -8.91
N THR A 191 -8.54 20.01 -8.65
CA THR A 191 -9.70 19.12 -8.48
C THR A 191 -10.14 18.93 -7.03
N THR A 192 -9.35 19.41 -6.05
CA THR A 192 -9.61 19.15 -4.62
C THR A 192 -9.52 20.38 -3.74
N LYS A 193 -9.05 21.52 -4.26
CA LYS A 193 -8.96 22.80 -3.56
C LYS A 193 -9.46 23.93 -4.43
N TRP A 194 -10.58 24.54 -4.01
CA TRP A 194 -11.20 25.67 -4.71
C TRP A 194 -10.29 26.90 -4.79
N ASP A 195 -9.53 27.16 -3.73
CA ASP A 195 -8.62 28.32 -3.64
C ASP A 195 -7.41 28.25 -4.58
N GLU A 196 -7.14 27.06 -5.14
CA GLU A 196 -6.04 26.83 -6.08
C GLU A 196 -6.51 26.85 -7.55
N LEU A 197 -7.78 27.11 -7.83
CA LEU A 197 -8.29 27.24 -9.19
C LEU A 197 -7.69 28.47 -9.87
N PRO A 198 -7.31 28.37 -11.17
CA PRO A 198 -6.83 29.53 -11.91
C PRO A 198 -7.96 30.56 -12.06
N HIS A 199 -7.68 31.80 -11.67
CA HIS A 199 -8.59 32.90 -11.92
C HIS A 199 -8.49 33.31 -13.39
N VAL A 200 -9.62 33.31 -14.10
CA VAL A 200 -9.70 33.87 -15.45
C VAL A 200 -9.86 35.37 -15.29
N ILE A 201 -8.92 36.13 -15.82
CA ILE A 201 -8.95 37.60 -15.88
C ILE A 201 -9.67 38.03 -17.16
#